data_a4d2726513841d09a93d01ebdd9fad85
#
_entry.id   a4d2726513841d09a93d01ebdd9fad85
#
_cell.length_a   1.000
_cell.length_b   1.000
_cell.length_c   1.000
_cell.angle_alpha   90.00
_cell.angle_beta   90.00
_cell.angle_gamma   90.00
#
_symmetry.space_group_name_H-M   'P 1'
#
loop_
_entity.id
_entity.type
_entity.pdbx_description
1 polymer ?
#
loop_
_entity_poly.entity_id
_entity_poly.type
_entity_poly.pdbx_seq_one_letter_code
_entity_poly.pdbx_strand_id
1 'polypeptide(L)'
;MAGRLRDNDWANYDAAGAFGVELLHAHFERHVYERHSHEGYAIGVTETGVQAFHCRGALHASSAGMTMAFNPDEAHDGHAGIPEGFTYRMLYLPPETVRAVLADARDGRRADLPFARAPLIRDRVLARRVQALHRALSERAPALESEALLRDACLRFAACHADAPFASADTVRQPSLAALRRVRDFLRESLGDDVTTAALADLAGMSRFHLCRAFARTYGLPPHAYQLQLRLAEAKRQLAAGRPPAEVAAAIGFTDQSHLTKRFKGAFGITPGQFAASRANGSAAVRTA
;
A
#
# COMPACT_ATOMS: atom_id res chain seq x y z
N MET A 1 -18.79 -23.24 -7.12
CA MET A 1 -20.09 -22.71 -7.62
C MET A 1 -20.18 -21.26 -7.18
N ALA A 2 -20.11 -20.31 -8.10
CA ALA A 2 -20.30 -18.88 -7.79
C ALA A 2 -21.80 -18.66 -7.47
N GLY A 3 -22.14 -18.45 -6.20
CA GLY A 3 -23.47 -18.03 -5.78
C GLY A 3 -23.82 -16.69 -6.42
N ARG A 4 -25.02 -16.55 -6.98
CA ARG A 4 -25.51 -15.25 -7.48
C ARG A 4 -25.56 -14.28 -6.29
N LEU A 5 -24.78 -13.20 -6.37
CA LEU A 5 -24.90 -12.05 -5.49
C LEU A 5 -26.32 -11.46 -5.66
N ARG A 6 -26.96 -11.07 -4.55
CA ARG A 6 -28.33 -10.55 -4.55
C ARG A 6 -28.30 -9.02 -4.46
N ASP A 7 -29.27 -8.40 -5.05
CA ASP A 7 -29.56 -6.99 -5.34
C ASP A 7 -28.54 -5.87 -4.97
N ASN A 8 -27.97 -5.83 -3.77
CA ASN A 8 -26.96 -4.83 -3.39
C ASN A 8 -25.59 -5.44 -3.02
N ASP A 9 -25.50 -6.78 -2.93
CA ASP A 9 -24.23 -7.46 -2.63
C ASP A 9 -23.31 -7.40 -3.85
N TRP A 10 -22.05 -7.01 -3.65
CA TRP A 10 -21.03 -7.03 -4.68
C TRP A 10 -19.65 -7.40 -4.10
N ALA A 11 -18.83 -8.00 -4.93
CA ALA A 11 -17.47 -8.36 -4.58
C ALA A 11 -16.51 -8.24 -5.78
N ASN A 12 -15.40 -7.55 -5.58
CA ASN A 12 -14.29 -7.46 -6.51
C ASN A 12 -13.11 -8.21 -5.92
N TYR A 13 -12.73 -9.31 -6.55
CA TYR A 13 -11.61 -10.16 -6.16
C TYR A 13 -10.48 -10.03 -7.19
N ASP A 14 -9.26 -9.77 -6.73
CA ASP A 14 -8.05 -9.73 -7.56
C ASP A 14 -7.01 -10.72 -7.00
N ALA A 15 -6.79 -11.80 -7.75
CA ALA A 15 -5.89 -12.89 -7.38
C ALA A 15 -4.44 -12.71 -7.88
N ALA A 16 -4.20 -11.70 -8.71
CA ALA A 16 -2.91 -11.51 -9.39
C ALA A 16 -2.03 -10.46 -8.71
N GLY A 17 -2.16 -10.28 -7.42
CA GLY A 17 -1.43 -9.27 -6.68
C GLY A 17 0.09 -9.41 -6.73
N ALA A 18 0.80 -8.30 -6.79
CA ALA A 18 2.22 -8.27 -6.50
C ALA A 18 2.49 -8.93 -5.14
N PHE A 19 3.61 -9.59 -4.96
CA PHE A 19 4.01 -10.29 -3.73
C PHE A 19 3.14 -11.52 -3.36
N GLY A 20 2.33 -12.05 -4.30
CA GLY A 20 1.39 -13.13 -4.03
C GLY A 20 0.19 -12.73 -3.16
N VAL A 21 -0.05 -11.44 -2.96
CA VAL A 21 -1.16 -10.93 -2.15
C VAL A 21 -2.43 -10.92 -2.97
N GLU A 22 -3.48 -11.56 -2.46
CA GLU A 22 -4.81 -11.50 -3.04
C GLU A 22 -5.65 -10.41 -2.36
N LEU A 23 -6.55 -9.80 -3.12
CA LEU A 23 -7.34 -8.65 -2.69
C LEU A 23 -8.83 -8.95 -2.81
N LEU A 24 -9.58 -8.55 -1.81
CA LEU A 24 -11.04 -8.53 -1.88
C LEU A 24 -11.55 -7.15 -1.44
N HIS A 25 -12.40 -6.55 -2.25
CA HIS A 25 -13.19 -5.38 -1.89
C HIS A 25 -14.65 -5.71 -2.14
N ALA A 26 -15.47 -5.71 -1.10
CA ALA A 26 -16.84 -6.19 -1.19
C ALA A 26 -17.79 -5.41 -0.31
N HIS A 27 -19.07 -5.46 -0.68
CA HIS A 27 -20.21 -5.04 0.12
C HIS A 27 -21.22 -6.18 0.22
N PHE A 28 -21.68 -6.48 1.43
CA PHE A 28 -22.66 -7.52 1.68
C PHE A 28 -23.72 -7.04 2.67
N GLU A 29 -24.99 -7.24 2.27
CA GLU A 29 -26.17 -7.04 3.13
C GLU A 29 -26.71 -8.40 3.63
N ARG A 30 -26.71 -9.40 2.76
CA ARG A 30 -27.35 -10.69 2.99
C ARG A 30 -26.43 -11.89 2.89
N HIS A 31 -25.26 -11.73 2.32
CA HIS A 31 -24.30 -12.82 2.20
C HIS A 31 -23.80 -13.23 3.59
N VAL A 32 -23.79 -14.53 3.84
CA VAL A 32 -23.28 -15.14 5.06
C VAL A 32 -22.13 -16.07 4.66
N TYR A 33 -20.95 -15.78 5.19
CA TYR A 33 -19.83 -16.68 5.08
C TYR A 33 -20.00 -17.85 6.03
N GLU A 34 -20.01 -19.07 5.50
CA GLU A 34 -19.90 -20.27 6.31
C GLU A 34 -18.54 -20.29 7.02
N ARG A 35 -18.43 -21.13 8.05
CA ARG A 35 -17.20 -21.28 8.79
C ARG A 35 -16.09 -21.82 7.88
N HIS A 36 -15.00 -21.09 7.74
CA HIS A 36 -13.86 -21.39 6.88
C HIS A 36 -12.56 -20.87 7.48
N SER A 37 -11.42 -21.17 6.85
CA SER A 37 -10.10 -20.62 7.17
C SER A 37 -9.33 -20.33 5.88
N HIS A 38 -8.23 -19.62 6.00
CA HIS A 38 -7.32 -19.31 4.91
C HIS A 38 -5.93 -19.84 5.19
N GLU A 39 -5.18 -20.27 4.17
CA GLU A 39 -3.79 -20.73 4.31
C GLU A 39 -2.84 -19.58 4.72
N GLY A 40 -3.19 -18.35 4.38
CA GLY A 40 -2.46 -17.13 4.72
C GLY A 40 -3.15 -16.27 5.77
N TYR A 41 -2.53 -15.16 6.11
CA TYR A 41 -3.17 -14.14 6.92
C TYR A 41 -4.30 -13.47 6.13
N ALA A 42 -5.48 -13.32 6.75
CA ALA A 42 -6.53 -12.45 6.21
C ALA A 42 -6.62 -11.19 7.08
N ILE A 43 -6.13 -10.07 6.55
CA ILE A 43 -6.10 -8.78 7.27
C ILE A 43 -6.95 -7.78 6.50
N GLY A 44 -8.05 -7.33 7.10
CA GLY A 44 -9.00 -6.47 6.44
C GLY A 44 -9.50 -5.32 7.30
N VAL A 45 -10.12 -4.34 6.65
CA VAL A 45 -10.70 -3.15 7.29
C VAL A 45 -12.14 -2.98 6.87
N THR A 46 -13.04 -2.83 7.84
CA THR A 46 -14.41 -2.40 7.59
C THR A 46 -14.42 -0.92 7.22
N GLU A 47 -14.95 -0.59 6.05
CA GLU A 47 -15.05 0.80 5.56
C GLU A 47 -16.35 1.46 5.98
N THR A 48 -17.47 0.73 5.86
CA THR A 48 -18.79 1.20 6.26
C THR A 48 -19.61 0.05 6.85
N GLY A 49 -20.64 0.37 7.60
CA GLY A 49 -21.53 -0.63 8.21
C GLY A 49 -20.89 -1.41 9.35
N VAL A 50 -21.41 -2.60 9.59
CA VAL A 50 -20.95 -3.51 10.66
C VAL A 50 -20.91 -4.94 10.13
N GLN A 51 -19.74 -5.57 10.22
CA GLN A 51 -19.55 -7.00 10.01
C GLN A 51 -19.51 -7.72 11.36
N ALA A 52 -20.33 -8.72 11.54
CA ALA A 52 -20.27 -9.63 12.67
C ALA A 52 -19.62 -10.97 12.24
N PHE A 53 -18.79 -11.56 13.10
CA PHE A 53 -18.14 -12.83 12.83
C PHE A 53 -17.80 -13.58 14.12
N HIS A 54 -17.82 -14.91 14.07
CA HIS A 54 -17.31 -15.74 15.14
C HIS A 54 -15.87 -16.12 14.87
N CYS A 55 -15.01 -15.92 15.87
CA CYS A 55 -13.63 -16.35 15.86
C CYS A 55 -13.19 -16.66 17.29
N ARG A 56 -12.41 -17.73 17.49
CA ARG A 56 -11.89 -18.14 18.83
C ARG A 56 -13.00 -18.32 19.87
N GLY A 57 -14.16 -18.82 19.46
CA GLY A 57 -15.30 -19.08 20.37
C GLY A 57 -16.08 -17.84 20.83
N ALA A 58 -15.81 -16.67 20.28
CA ALA A 58 -16.49 -15.43 20.60
C ALA A 58 -17.08 -14.78 19.35
N LEU A 59 -18.18 -14.05 19.53
CA LEU A 59 -18.75 -13.17 18.50
C LEU A 59 -18.08 -11.81 18.57
N HIS A 60 -17.64 -11.32 17.42
CA HIS A 60 -17.01 -10.01 17.23
C HIS A 60 -17.84 -9.16 16.29
N ALA A 61 -17.80 -7.83 16.47
CA ALA A 61 -18.44 -6.88 15.57
C ALA A 61 -17.39 -5.82 15.12
N SER A 62 -17.09 -5.82 13.82
CA SER A 62 -16.18 -4.86 13.20
C SER A 62 -16.98 -3.73 12.56
N SER A 63 -16.76 -2.52 13.00
CA SER A 63 -17.32 -1.29 12.42
C SER A 63 -16.28 -0.48 11.66
N ALA A 64 -16.71 0.59 11.02
CA ALA A 64 -15.84 1.46 10.20
C ALA A 64 -14.52 1.86 10.91
N GLY A 65 -13.40 1.59 10.24
CA GLY A 65 -12.06 1.88 10.73
C GLY A 65 -11.46 0.84 11.66
N MET A 66 -12.18 -0.27 11.97
CA MET A 66 -11.63 -1.42 12.68
C MET A 66 -10.96 -2.39 11.69
N THR A 67 -9.89 -3.04 12.16
CA THR A 67 -9.16 -4.06 11.41
C THR A 67 -9.51 -5.44 11.91
N MET A 68 -9.86 -6.34 11.01
CA MET A 68 -9.94 -7.77 11.27
C MET A 68 -8.60 -8.42 10.91
N ALA A 69 -8.12 -9.35 11.73
CA ALA A 69 -6.87 -10.06 11.50
C ALA A 69 -7.01 -11.52 11.89
N PHE A 70 -7.11 -12.36 10.88
CA PHE A 70 -7.15 -13.82 11.05
C PHE A 70 -5.79 -14.40 10.70
N ASN A 71 -5.30 -15.29 11.56
CA ASN A 71 -4.05 -16.00 11.34
C ASN A 71 -4.21 -17.10 10.28
N PRO A 72 -3.12 -17.62 9.71
CA PRO A 72 -3.19 -18.83 8.90
C PRO A 72 -3.96 -19.95 9.62
N ASP A 73 -4.84 -20.65 8.90
CA ASP A 73 -5.68 -21.75 9.35
C ASP A 73 -6.67 -21.39 10.49
N GLU A 74 -6.87 -20.12 10.79
CA GLU A 74 -7.80 -19.69 11.85
C GLU A 74 -9.25 -19.68 11.36
N ALA A 75 -10.06 -20.57 11.93
CA ALA A 75 -11.45 -20.74 11.53
C ALA A 75 -12.32 -19.58 11.99
N HIS A 76 -13.04 -18.98 11.06
CA HIS A 76 -14.01 -17.90 11.29
C HIS A 76 -15.17 -17.98 10.32
N ASP A 77 -16.23 -17.23 10.60
CA ASP A 77 -17.39 -16.99 9.73
C ASP A 77 -17.55 -15.47 9.47
N GLY A 78 -18.66 -15.05 8.89
CA GLY A 78 -18.95 -13.63 8.72
C GLY A 78 -20.33 -13.36 8.14
N HIS A 79 -20.97 -12.31 8.65
CA HIS A 79 -22.29 -11.85 8.18
C HIS A 79 -22.48 -10.36 8.48
N ALA A 80 -23.53 -9.77 7.91
CA ALA A 80 -23.93 -8.41 8.23
C ALA A 80 -24.42 -8.32 9.69
N GLY A 81 -23.85 -7.40 10.46
CA GLY A 81 -24.26 -7.13 11.84
C GLY A 81 -25.40 -6.12 11.94
N ILE A 82 -25.75 -5.46 10.84
CA ILE A 82 -26.86 -4.51 10.69
C ILE A 82 -27.52 -4.70 9.32
N PRO A 83 -28.79 -4.31 9.14
CA PRO A 83 -29.54 -4.51 7.88
C PRO A 83 -28.88 -3.83 6.65
N GLU A 84 -28.21 -2.70 6.84
CA GLU A 84 -27.52 -1.93 5.80
C GLU A 84 -26.22 -2.61 5.32
N GLY A 85 -25.86 -3.73 5.92
CA GLY A 85 -24.69 -4.49 5.54
C GLY A 85 -23.37 -3.87 5.97
N PHE A 86 -22.32 -4.24 5.25
CA PHE A 86 -20.97 -3.74 5.48
C PHE A 86 -20.16 -3.72 4.18
N THR A 87 -19.30 -2.71 4.07
CA THR A 87 -18.26 -2.65 3.02
C THR A 87 -16.91 -2.85 3.67
N TYR A 88 -16.06 -3.68 3.08
CA TYR A 88 -14.74 -3.96 3.63
C TYR A 88 -13.71 -4.26 2.54
N ARG A 89 -12.44 -4.08 2.90
CA ARG A 89 -11.28 -4.51 2.11
C ARG A 89 -10.54 -5.58 2.87
N MET A 90 -10.13 -6.63 2.17
CA MET A 90 -9.36 -7.73 2.73
C MET A 90 -8.09 -7.96 1.91
N LEU A 91 -6.97 -8.15 2.60
CA LEU A 91 -5.70 -8.62 2.07
C LEU A 91 -5.49 -10.05 2.52
N TYR A 92 -5.26 -10.96 1.59
CA TYR A 92 -4.80 -12.31 1.88
C TYR A 92 -3.30 -12.35 1.65
N LEU A 93 -2.54 -12.44 2.73
CA LEU A 93 -1.08 -12.32 2.75
C LEU A 93 -0.45 -13.69 2.94
N PRO A 94 0.33 -14.20 1.95
CA PRO A 94 1.08 -15.44 2.13
C PRO A 94 2.03 -15.36 3.34
N PRO A 95 2.14 -16.44 4.15
CA PRO A 95 3.05 -16.46 5.29
C PRO A 95 4.50 -16.17 4.93
N GLU A 96 4.96 -16.63 3.76
CA GLU A 96 6.29 -16.37 3.24
C GLU A 96 6.53 -14.89 2.93
N THR A 97 5.53 -14.17 2.42
CA THR A 97 5.61 -12.72 2.16
C THR A 97 5.77 -11.95 3.46
N VAL A 98 4.96 -12.29 4.48
CA VAL A 98 5.08 -11.67 5.81
C VAL A 98 6.45 -11.98 6.42
N ARG A 99 6.90 -13.24 6.34
CA ARG A 99 8.22 -13.67 6.85
C ARG A 99 9.37 -12.93 6.18
N ALA A 100 9.31 -12.77 4.85
CA ALA A 100 10.34 -12.05 4.09
C ALA A 100 10.45 -10.58 4.52
N VAL A 101 9.31 -9.89 4.69
CA VAL A 101 9.28 -8.50 5.17
C VAL A 101 9.86 -8.38 6.58
N LEU A 102 9.51 -9.30 7.48
CA LEU A 102 9.99 -9.25 8.86
C LEU A 102 11.47 -9.64 8.98
N ALA A 103 11.94 -10.60 8.17
CA ALA A 103 13.35 -10.99 8.12
C ALA A 103 14.21 -9.83 7.61
N ASP A 104 13.76 -9.13 6.55
CA ASP A 104 14.44 -7.95 6.02
C ASP A 104 14.59 -6.83 7.10
N ALA A 105 13.56 -6.60 7.89
CA ALA A 105 13.59 -5.64 8.99
C ALA A 105 14.52 -6.05 10.16
N ARG A 106 14.99 -7.31 10.17
CA ARG A 106 15.96 -7.85 11.12
C ARG A 106 17.32 -8.14 10.50
N ASP A 107 17.67 -7.46 9.41
CA ASP A 107 18.93 -7.65 8.67
C ASP A 107 19.15 -9.11 8.20
N GLY A 108 18.09 -9.72 7.68
CA GLY A 108 18.12 -11.10 7.17
C GLY A 108 18.03 -12.19 8.24
N ARG A 109 17.94 -11.84 9.52
CA ARG A 109 17.74 -12.83 10.58
C ARG A 109 16.35 -13.43 10.50
N ARG A 110 16.25 -14.73 10.73
CA ARG A 110 14.96 -15.44 10.74
C ARG A 110 13.97 -14.73 11.66
N ALA A 111 12.78 -14.47 11.13
CA ALA A 111 11.64 -13.96 11.88
C ALA A 111 10.57 -15.05 11.98
N ASP A 112 10.05 -15.24 13.18
CA ASP A 112 8.87 -16.05 13.39
C ASP A 112 7.65 -15.33 12.83
N LEU A 113 6.66 -16.10 12.40
CA LEU A 113 5.41 -15.54 11.92
C LEU A 113 4.63 -14.94 13.10
N PRO A 114 4.18 -13.68 13.00
CA PRO A 114 3.44 -13.04 14.07
C PRO A 114 2.05 -13.68 14.20
N PHE A 115 1.64 -14.01 15.39
CA PHE A 115 0.29 -14.46 15.67
C PHE A 115 -0.54 -13.29 16.22
N ALA A 116 -1.62 -12.91 15.57
CA ALA A 116 -2.49 -11.82 16.03
C ALA A 116 -3.07 -12.12 17.42
N ARG A 117 -2.85 -11.24 18.39
CA ARG A 117 -3.40 -11.40 19.75
C ARG A 117 -4.91 -11.42 19.78
N ALA A 118 -5.55 -10.64 18.92
CA ALA A 118 -7.00 -10.53 18.81
C ALA A 118 -7.42 -10.52 17.34
N PRO A 119 -8.57 -11.15 17.00
CA PRO A 119 -9.08 -11.13 15.63
C PRO A 119 -9.71 -9.79 15.25
N LEU A 120 -9.99 -8.91 16.22
CA LEU A 120 -10.50 -7.56 16.01
C LEU A 120 -9.56 -6.53 16.67
N ILE A 121 -9.06 -5.59 15.86
CA ILE A 121 -8.05 -4.61 16.24
C ILE A 121 -8.60 -3.20 16.07
N ARG A 122 -8.48 -2.38 17.12
CA ARG A 122 -8.86 -0.97 17.12
C ARG A 122 -7.60 -0.09 16.98
N ASP A 123 -7.03 -0.07 15.78
CA ASP A 123 -5.85 0.73 15.47
C ASP A 123 -6.04 1.48 14.14
N ARG A 124 -6.37 2.76 14.23
CA ARG A 124 -6.59 3.62 13.05
C ARG A 124 -5.33 3.77 12.18
N VAL A 125 -4.13 3.59 12.74
CA VAL A 125 -2.88 3.65 11.96
C VAL A 125 -2.75 2.39 11.12
N LEU A 126 -2.97 1.20 11.72
CA LEU A 126 -2.97 -0.06 10.98
C LEU A 126 -4.05 -0.06 9.90
N ALA A 127 -5.29 0.33 10.25
CA ALA A 127 -6.40 0.39 9.30
C ALA A 127 -6.06 1.25 8.06
N ARG A 128 -5.50 2.45 8.26
CA ARG A 128 -5.07 3.32 7.15
C ARG A 128 -3.97 2.69 6.29
N ARG A 129 -3.01 1.98 6.90
CA ARG A 129 -1.93 1.28 6.17
C ARG A 129 -2.47 0.13 5.33
N VAL A 130 -3.36 -0.68 5.90
CA VAL A 130 -4.05 -1.77 5.19
C VAL A 130 -4.86 -1.24 4.00
N GLN A 131 -5.64 -0.17 4.20
CA GLN A 131 -6.39 0.47 3.13
C GLN A 131 -5.50 1.08 2.04
N ALA A 132 -4.38 1.71 2.43
CA ALA A 132 -3.43 2.29 1.48
C ALA A 132 -2.76 1.20 0.65
N LEU A 133 -2.31 0.11 1.28
CA LEU A 133 -1.73 -1.04 0.60
C LEU A 133 -2.74 -1.68 -0.37
N HIS A 134 -3.97 -1.94 0.10
CA HIS A 134 -5.00 -2.53 -0.74
C HIS A 134 -5.26 -1.67 -1.99
N ARG A 135 -5.38 -0.35 -1.82
CA ARG A 135 -5.57 0.57 -2.95
C ARG A 135 -4.38 0.59 -3.89
N ALA A 136 -3.16 0.66 -3.37
CA ALA A 136 -1.95 0.67 -4.19
C ALA A 136 -1.84 -0.60 -5.05
N LEU A 137 -2.11 -1.77 -4.46
CA LEU A 137 -2.11 -3.03 -5.18
C LEU A 137 -3.24 -3.12 -6.22
N SER A 138 -4.47 -2.71 -5.88
CA SER A 138 -5.61 -2.69 -6.81
C SER A 138 -5.39 -1.73 -7.99
N GLU A 139 -4.75 -0.59 -7.74
CA GLU A 139 -4.44 0.43 -8.74
C GLU A 139 -3.10 0.13 -9.47
N ARG A 140 -2.45 -1.01 -9.18
CA ARG A 140 -1.16 -1.41 -9.75
C ARG A 140 -0.11 -0.31 -9.61
N ALA A 141 0.00 0.28 -8.43
CA ALA A 141 1.00 1.30 -8.14
C ALA A 141 2.42 0.76 -8.35
N PRO A 142 3.41 1.63 -8.58
CA PRO A 142 4.81 1.23 -8.75
C PRO A 142 5.31 0.30 -7.64
N ALA A 143 6.20 -0.64 -8.00
CA ALA A 143 6.69 -1.66 -7.08
C ALA A 143 7.27 -1.07 -5.79
N LEU A 144 8.07 -0.01 -5.91
CA LEU A 144 8.70 0.65 -4.76
C LEU A 144 7.68 1.22 -3.77
N GLU A 145 6.56 1.75 -4.25
CA GLU A 145 5.46 2.24 -3.40
C GLU A 145 4.73 1.08 -2.73
N SER A 146 4.37 0.06 -3.49
CA SER A 146 3.66 -1.13 -3.01
C SER A 146 4.47 -1.90 -1.96
N GLU A 147 5.79 -2.07 -2.18
CA GLU A 147 6.72 -2.68 -1.23
C GLU A 147 6.81 -1.89 0.08
N ALA A 148 6.88 -0.55 -0.02
CA ALA A 148 6.94 0.30 1.17
C ALA A 148 5.66 0.21 2.01
N LEU A 149 4.48 0.20 1.37
CA LEU A 149 3.19 0.08 2.05
C LEU A 149 3.00 -1.31 2.66
N LEU A 150 3.42 -2.38 1.96
CA LEU A 150 3.40 -3.74 2.48
C LEU A 150 4.27 -3.85 3.73
N ARG A 151 5.50 -3.36 3.64
CA ARG A 151 6.42 -3.34 4.78
C ARG A 151 5.83 -2.59 5.98
N ASP A 152 5.27 -1.40 5.76
CA ASP A 152 4.74 -0.57 6.82
C ASP A 152 3.51 -1.19 7.49
N ALA A 153 2.65 -1.88 6.74
CA ALA A 153 1.52 -2.62 7.28
C ALA A 153 1.97 -3.83 8.12
N CYS A 154 2.86 -4.68 7.56
CA CYS A 154 3.38 -5.86 8.24
C CYS A 154 4.13 -5.51 9.52
N LEU A 155 5.00 -4.50 9.49
CA LEU A 155 5.76 -4.07 10.68
C LEU A 155 4.85 -3.49 11.77
N ARG A 156 3.83 -2.69 11.41
CA ARG A 156 2.86 -2.19 12.39
C ARG A 156 2.08 -3.33 13.04
N PHE A 157 1.61 -4.28 12.23
CA PHE A 157 0.89 -5.45 12.72
C PHE A 157 1.78 -6.26 13.67
N ALA A 158 2.98 -6.63 13.26
CA ALA A 158 3.89 -7.45 14.06
C ALA A 158 4.34 -6.75 15.35
N ALA A 159 4.65 -5.45 15.30
CA ALA A 159 5.14 -4.72 16.47
C ALA A 159 4.07 -4.44 17.52
N CYS A 160 2.81 -4.22 17.11
CA CYS A 160 1.77 -3.74 18.02
C CYS A 160 0.70 -4.78 18.33
N HIS A 161 0.50 -5.78 17.47
CA HIS A 161 -0.66 -6.66 17.54
C HIS A 161 -0.32 -8.16 17.55
N ALA A 162 0.97 -8.53 17.46
CA ALA A 162 1.40 -9.92 17.61
C ALA A 162 1.61 -10.33 19.07
N ASP A 163 1.51 -11.64 19.36
CA ASP A 163 1.73 -12.23 20.70
C ASP A 163 3.12 -11.93 21.22
N ALA A 164 4.16 -12.11 20.39
CA ALA A 164 5.51 -11.70 20.69
C ALA A 164 5.80 -10.38 19.97
N PRO A 165 6.11 -9.29 20.70
CA PRO A 165 6.42 -8.02 20.06
C PRO A 165 7.62 -8.17 19.12
N PHE A 166 7.43 -7.77 17.88
CA PHE A 166 8.50 -7.74 16.88
C PHE A 166 9.40 -6.54 17.13
N ALA A 167 10.66 -6.78 17.50
CA ALA A 167 11.69 -5.76 17.57
C ALA A 167 12.51 -5.79 16.28
N SER A 168 12.49 -4.69 15.52
CA SER A 168 13.42 -4.51 14.40
C SER A 168 14.85 -4.37 14.93
N ALA A 169 15.83 -4.89 14.20
CA ALA A 169 17.22 -4.73 14.56
C ALA A 169 17.61 -3.24 14.51
N ASP A 170 18.04 -2.71 15.65
CA ASP A 170 18.53 -1.32 15.75
C ASP A 170 20.06 -1.22 15.51
N THR A 171 20.69 -2.24 14.94
CA THR A 171 22.11 -2.24 14.62
C THR A 171 22.39 -1.26 13.49
N VAL A 172 22.60 -0.02 13.86
CA VAL A 172 22.96 1.07 12.95
C VAL A 172 24.43 0.97 12.63
N ARG A 173 24.81 0.17 11.66
CA ARG A 173 26.00 0.48 10.87
C ARG A 173 25.69 1.79 10.13
N GLN A 174 26.41 2.88 10.44
CA GLN A 174 26.14 4.16 9.74
C GLN A 174 26.32 3.95 8.25
N PRO A 175 25.28 4.21 7.43
CA PRO A 175 25.38 3.99 5.99
C PRO A 175 26.39 4.96 5.40
N SER A 176 27.17 4.49 4.43
CA SER A 176 28.04 5.36 3.64
C SER A 176 27.19 6.40 2.90
N LEU A 177 27.46 7.68 3.13
CA LEU A 177 26.82 8.77 2.37
C LEU A 177 27.00 8.59 0.86
N ALA A 178 28.12 8.00 0.44
CA ALA A 178 28.37 7.68 -0.97
C ALA A 178 27.39 6.64 -1.51
N ALA A 179 27.03 5.61 -0.72
CA ALA A 179 26.04 4.62 -1.12
C ALA A 179 24.65 5.26 -1.26
N LEU A 180 24.24 6.11 -0.31
CA LEU A 180 22.96 6.80 -0.39
C LEU A 180 22.90 7.82 -1.54
N ARG A 181 24.02 8.46 -1.89
CA ARG A 181 24.12 9.31 -3.09
C ARG A 181 23.92 8.51 -4.36
N ARG A 182 24.54 7.33 -4.50
CA ARG A 182 24.30 6.45 -5.66
C ARG A 182 22.83 6.09 -5.82
N VAL A 183 22.14 5.74 -4.72
CA VAL A 183 20.71 5.47 -4.75
C VAL A 183 19.90 6.68 -5.19
N ARG A 184 20.21 7.86 -4.66
CA ARG A 184 19.56 9.11 -5.05
C ARG A 184 19.75 9.41 -6.54
N ASP A 185 20.96 9.26 -7.04
CA ASP A 185 21.30 9.58 -8.42
C ASP A 185 20.65 8.57 -9.37
N PHE A 186 20.63 7.28 -9.00
CA PHE A 186 19.90 6.25 -9.73
C PHE A 186 18.39 6.55 -9.81
N LEU A 187 17.74 6.96 -8.71
CA LEU A 187 16.33 7.35 -8.72
C LEU A 187 16.03 8.56 -9.62
N ARG A 188 17.01 9.47 -9.82
CA ARG A 188 16.88 10.60 -10.73
C ARG A 188 17.01 10.20 -12.20
N GLU A 189 17.84 9.23 -12.49
CA GLU A 189 18.10 8.73 -13.84
C GLU A 189 16.99 7.76 -14.30
N SER A 190 16.37 7.02 -13.35
CA SER A 190 15.37 5.97 -13.60
C SER A 190 13.94 6.42 -13.28
N LEU A 191 13.54 7.63 -13.70
CA LEU A 191 12.22 8.17 -13.37
C LEU A 191 11.08 7.37 -13.99
N GLY A 192 11.25 6.87 -15.21
CA GLY A 192 10.25 6.08 -15.94
C GLY A 192 10.21 4.62 -15.55
N ASP A 193 11.23 4.12 -14.84
CA ASP A 193 11.41 2.71 -14.58
C ASP A 193 10.63 2.26 -13.33
N ASP A 194 10.17 1.01 -13.33
CA ASP A 194 9.60 0.37 -12.15
C ASP A 194 10.72 -0.15 -11.24
N VAL A 195 11.21 0.74 -10.38
CA VAL A 195 12.32 0.47 -9.46
C VAL A 195 11.83 -0.23 -8.20
N THR A 196 12.48 -1.32 -7.81
CA THR A 196 12.18 -2.05 -6.57
C THR A 196 13.09 -1.62 -5.41
N THR A 197 12.61 -1.78 -4.18
CA THR A 197 13.43 -1.55 -2.98
C THR A 197 14.63 -2.50 -2.94
N ALA A 198 14.47 -3.72 -3.48
CA ALA A 198 15.55 -4.70 -3.57
C ALA A 198 16.70 -4.19 -4.44
N ALA A 199 16.42 -3.72 -5.66
CA ALA A 199 17.44 -3.17 -6.55
C ALA A 199 18.20 -1.99 -5.91
N LEU A 200 17.50 -1.13 -5.19
CA LEU A 200 18.11 -0.02 -4.47
C LEU A 200 18.97 -0.47 -3.29
N ALA A 201 18.54 -1.52 -2.59
CA ALA A 201 19.25 -2.10 -1.47
C ALA A 201 20.56 -2.77 -1.92
N ASP A 202 20.50 -3.51 -3.03
CA ASP A 202 21.68 -4.13 -3.66
C ASP A 202 22.69 -3.04 -4.12
N LEU A 203 22.21 -1.98 -4.77
CA LEU A 203 23.03 -0.84 -5.18
C LEU A 203 23.75 -0.18 -3.99
N ALA A 204 23.08 -0.16 -2.82
CA ALA A 204 23.62 0.44 -1.60
C ALA A 204 24.46 -0.52 -0.77
N GLY A 205 24.41 -1.84 -1.01
CA GLY A 205 25.01 -2.87 -0.18
C GLY A 205 24.40 -2.94 1.22
N MET A 206 23.06 -2.80 1.31
CA MET A 206 22.30 -2.76 2.57
C MET A 206 21.07 -3.66 2.51
N SER A 207 20.48 -3.99 3.66
CA SER A 207 19.13 -4.52 3.68
C SER A 207 18.10 -3.44 3.28
N ARG A 208 16.96 -3.86 2.72
CA ARG A 208 15.87 -2.96 2.29
C ARG A 208 15.39 -2.07 3.43
N PHE A 209 15.26 -2.62 4.61
CA PHE A 209 14.87 -1.87 5.80
C PHE A 209 15.89 -0.79 6.18
N HIS A 210 17.19 -1.17 6.21
CA HIS A 210 18.29 -0.25 6.51
C HIS A 210 18.37 0.89 5.51
N LEU A 211 18.30 0.57 4.20
CA LEU A 211 18.27 1.57 3.14
C LEU A 211 17.13 2.58 3.36
N CYS A 212 15.90 2.11 3.54
CA CYS A 212 14.74 3.00 3.68
C CYS A 212 14.88 3.95 4.87
N ARG A 213 15.33 3.46 6.02
CA ARG A 213 15.56 4.29 7.23
C ARG A 213 16.71 5.28 7.02
N ALA A 214 17.82 4.82 6.46
CA ALA A 214 18.99 5.65 6.24
C ALA A 214 18.71 6.75 5.21
N PHE A 215 18.05 6.40 4.11
CA PHE A 215 17.68 7.33 3.05
C PHE A 215 16.71 8.40 3.59
N ALA A 216 15.69 8.01 4.35
CA ALA A 216 14.75 8.94 4.97
C ALA A 216 15.43 9.89 5.97
N ARG A 217 16.38 9.40 6.77
CA ARG A 217 17.18 10.25 7.67
C ARG A 217 18.04 11.26 6.92
N THR A 218 18.60 10.86 5.78
CA THR A 218 19.53 11.70 5.01
C THR A 218 18.82 12.71 4.11
N TYR A 219 17.71 12.30 3.47
CA TYR A 219 17.00 13.11 2.47
C TYR A 219 15.60 13.56 2.90
N GLY A 220 15.20 13.24 4.12
CA GLY A 220 13.88 13.64 4.68
C GLY A 220 12.70 12.78 4.24
N LEU A 221 12.86 11.95 3.21
CA LEU A 221 11.82 11.10 2.64
C LEU A 221 12.36 9.69 2.36
N PRO A 222 11.56 8.63 2.53
CA PRO A 222 11.93 7.30 2.07
C PRO A 222 12.04 7.25 0.55
N PRO A 223 12.76 6.25 -0.05
CA PRO A 223 13.03 6.20 -1.49
C PRO A 223 11.80 6.35 -2.38
N HIS A 224 10.70 5.65 -2.07
CA HIS A 224 9.45 5.72 -2.86
C HIS A 224 8.84 7.13 -2.88
N ALA A 225 8.79 7.79 -1.73
CA ALA A 225 8.25 9.14 -1.64
C ALA A 225 9.18 10.16 -2.32
N TYR A 226 10.49 9.95 -2.25
CA TYR A 226 11.47 10.74 -2.96
C TYR A 226 11.32 10.59 -4.49
N GLN A 227 11.18 9.35 -5.01
CA GLN A 227 10.93 9.10 -6.43
C GLN A 227 9.63 9.77 -6.90
N LEU A 228 8.56 9.67 -6.11
CA LEU A 228 7.28 10.32 -6.42
C LEU A 228 7.44 11.83 -6.54
N GLN A 229 8.19 12.48 -5.64
CA GLN A 229 8.48 13.91 -5.73
C GLN A 229 9.23 14.26 -7.03
N LEU A 230 10.23 13.46 -7.41
CA LEU A 230 10.95 13.66 -8.67
C LEU A 230 10.03 13.52 -9.88
N ARG A 231 9.19 12.47 -9.92
CA ARG A 231 8.19 12.25 -10.98
C ARG A 231 7.22 13.42 -11.09
N LEU A 232 6.72 13.93 -9.95
CA LEU A 232 5.80 15.07 -9.95
C LEU A 232 6.46 16.37 -10.41
N ALA A 233 7.72 16.61 -10.06
CA ALA A 233 8.47 17.76 -10.53
C ALA A 233 8.70 17.68 -12.05
N GLU A 234 9.05 16.50 -12.56
CA GLU A 234 9.23 16.26 -13.99
C GLU A 234 7.90 16.33 -14.75
N ALA A 235 6.79 15.81 -14.18
CA ALA A 235 5.45 16.00 -14.73
C ALA A 235 5.12 17.46 -14.93
N LYS A 236 5.36 18.27 -13.90
CA LYS A 236 5.11 19.71 -13.94
C LYS A 236 5.91 20.40 -15.06
N ARG A 237 7.19 20.01 -15.24
CA ARG A 237 8.06 20.52 -16.31
C ARG A 237 7.54 20.15 -17.70
N GLN A 238 7.14 18.87 -17.92
CA GLN A 238 6.66 18.39 -19.20
C GLN A 238 5.29 18.97 -19.56
N LEU A 239 4.38 19.07 -18.60
CA LEU A 239 3.07 19.73 -18.77
C LEU A 239 3.23 21.22 -19.10
N ALA A 240 4.19 21.91 -18.47
CA ALA A 240 4.51 23.30 -18.77
C ALA A 240 5.07 23.48 -20.19
N ALA A 241 5.73 22.45 -20.74
CA ALA A 241 6.20 22.39 -22.12
C ALA A 241 5.09 22.01 -23.13
N GLY A 242 3.83 21.84 -22.68
CA GLY A 242 2.67 21.57 -23.53
C GLY A 242 2.44 20.08 -23.87
N ARG A 243 3.17 19.15 -23.21
CA ARG A 243 2.94 17.71 -23.46
C ARG A 243 1.60 17.27 -22.87
N PRO A 244 0.84 16.41 -23.59
CA PRO A 244 -0.42 15.88 -23.08
C PRO A 244 -0.25 15.07 -21.79
N PRO A 245 -1.19 15.18 -20.80
CA PRO A 245 -1.08 14.47 -19.52
C PRO A 245 -0.94 12.95 -19.63
N ALA A 246 -1.57 12.31 -20.64
CA ALA A 246 -1.45 10.87 -20.86
C ALA A 246 -0.02 10.47 -21.27
N GLU A 247 0.60 11.21 -22.18
CA GLU A 247 1.98 10.98 -22.60
C GLU A 247 2.97 11.23 -21.45
N VAL A 248 2.73 12.28 -20.67
CA VAL A 248 3.54 12.58 -19.48
C VAL A 248 3.47 11.43 -18.48
N ALA A 249 2.26 10.91 -18.17
CA ALA A 249 2.11 9.79 -17.26
C ALA A 249 2.92 8.57 -17.71
N ALA A 250 2.81 8.19 -18.98
CA ALA A 250 3.56 7.06 -19.55
C ALA A 250 5.08 7.28 -19.50
N ALA A 251 5.55 8.49 -19.79
CA ALA A 251 6.98 8.80 -19.89
C ALA A 251 7.71 8.80 -18.55
N ILE A 252 7.00 9.04 -17.44
CA ILE A 252 7.62 9.22 -16.11
C ILE A 252 7.21 8.15 -15.09
N GLY A 253 6.68 7.01 -15.58
CA GLY A 253 6.46 5.81 -14.77
C GLY A 253 5.22 5.87 -13.86
N PHE A 254 4.17 6.61 -14.25
CA PHE A 254 2.84 6.40 -13.69
C PHE A 254 2.11 5.30 -14.44
N THR A 255 1.29 4.53 -13.74
CA THR A 255 0.52 3.42 -14.32
C THR A 255 -0.40 3.91 -15.46
N ASP A 256 -1.02 5.06 -15.25
CA ASP A 256 -1.91 5.72 -16.21
C ASP A 256 -2.09 7.21 -15.89
N GLN A 257 -2.86 7.90 -16.74
CA GLN A 257 -3.19 9.31 -16.54
C GLN A 257 -4.00 9.56 -15.26
N SER A 258 -4.84 8.63 -14.83
CA SER A 258 -5.68 8.77 -13.63
C SER A 258 -4.81 8.75 -12.38
N HIS A 259 -3.82 7.86 -12.34
CA HIS A 259 -2.83 7.78 -11.28
C HIS A 259 -2.02 9.10 -11.19
N LEU A 260 -1.49 9.59 -12.33
CA LEU A 260 -0.83 10.90 -12.37
C LEU A 260 -1.76 12.00 -11.85
N THR A 261 -3.02 12.06 -12.31
CA THR A 261 -3.99 13.08 -11.92
C THR A 261 -4.22 13.11 -10.42
N LYS A 262 -4.40 11.95 -9.81
CA LYS A 262 -4.60 11.81 -8.35
C LYS A 262 -3.38 12.29 -7.56
N ARG A 263 -2.17 11.87 -7.94
CA ARG A 263 -0.92 12.26 -7.26
C ARG A 263 -0.58 13.73 -7.47
N PHE A 264 -0.76 14.23 -8.69
CA PHE A 264 -0.50 15.63 -9.03
C PHE A 264 -1.46 16.57 -8.31
N LYS A 265 -2.78 16.26 -8.30
CA LYS A 265 -3.77 17.04 -7.56
C LYS A 265 -3.50 17.03 -6.06
N GLY A 266 -3.08 15.89 -5.51
CA GLY A 266 -2.68 15.79 -4.10
C GLY A 266 -1.48 16.67 -3.73
N ALA A 267 -0.52 16.83 -4.65
CA ALA A 267 0.69 17.63 -4.42
C ALA A 267 0.51 19.12 -4.72
N PHE A 268 -0.28 19.47 -5.75
CA PHE A 268 -0.36 20.85 -6.27
C PHE A 268 -1.75 21.49 -6.16
N GLY A 269 -2.75 20.77 -5.66
CA GLY A 269 -4.12 21.25 -5.50
C GLY A 269 -4.97 21.27 -6.78
N ILE A 270 -4.37 21.19 -7.96
CA ILE A 270 -5.03 21.24 -9.27
C ILE A 270 -4.66 20.02 -10.11
N THR A 271 -5.49 19.68 -11.11
CA THR A 271 -5.21 18.56 -12.01
C THR A 271 -4.12 18.91 -13.05
N PRO A 272 -3.45 17.91 -13.66
CA PRO A 272 -2.50 18.14 -14.75
C PRO A 272 -3.09 18.92 -15.93
N GLY A 273 -4.36 18.63 -16.28
CA GLY A 273 -5.04 19.35 -17.35
C GLY A 273 -5.33 20.82 -17.00
N GLN A 274 -5.75 21.11 -15.77
CA GLN A 274 -5.93 22.48 -15.31
C GLN A 274 -4.61 23.24 -15.27
N PHE A 275 -3.52 22.58 -14.84
CA PHE A 275 -2.19 23.18 -14.85
C PHE A 275 -1.72 23.49 -16.28
N ALA A 276 -1.88 22.58 -17.23
CA ALA A 276 -1.52 22.80 -18.63
C ALA A 276 -2.33 23.95 -19.26
N ALA A 277 -3.64 23.99 -19.03
CA ALA A 277 -4.51 25.04 -19.54
C ALA A 277 -4.17 26.43 -18.97
N SER A 278 -3.84 26.55 -17.68
CA SER A 278 -3.42 27.81 -17.07
C SER A 278 -2.15 28.39 -17.69
N ARG A 279 -1.24 27.51 -18.14
CA ARG A 279 0.00 27.91 -18.82
C ARG A 279 -0.25 28.34 -20.26
N ALA A 280 -1.13 27.64 -20.99
CA ALA A 280 -1.51 28.01 -22.34
C ALA A 280 -2.16 29.41 -22.39
N ASN A 281 -3.05 29.72 -21.45
CA ASN A 281 -3.74 31.01 -21.33
C ASN A 281 -2.78 32.16 -20.88
N GLY A 282 -1.84 31.87 -19.97
CA GLY A 282 -0.82 32.84 -19.55
C GLY A 282 0.19 33.20 -20.65
N SER A 283 0.50 32.27 -21.57
CA SER A 283 1.36 32.51 -22.74
C SER A 283 0.65 33.33 -23.84
N ALA A 284 -0.67 33.30 -23.90
CA ALA A 284 -1.46 34.12 -24.84
C ALA A 284 -1.51 35.59 -24.44
N ALA A 285 -1.52 35.87 -23.12
CA ALA A 285 -1.55 37.25 -22.61
C ALA A 285 -0.25 38.03 -22.80
N VAL A 286 0.88 37.36 -23.02
CA VAL A 286 2.19 38.00 -23.25
C VAL A 286 2.45 38.25 -24.74
N ARG A 287 1.62 37.73 -25.64
CA ARG A 287 1.79 37.94 -27.10
C ARG A 287 0.97 39.08 -27.70
N THR A 288 0.24 39.83 -26.87
CA THR A 288 -0.59 40.98 -27.29
C THR A 288 -0.23 42.27 -26.58
N ALA A 289 1.07 42.49 -26.27
CA ALA A 289 1.57 43.78 -25.81
C ALA A 289 2.79 44.21 -26.65
#